data_4a03f3b1e70d2975ff5727663a76e4dd
#
_entry.id   4a03f3b1e70d2975ff5727663a76e4dd
#
_cell.length_a   1.000
_cell.length_b   1.000
_cell.length_c   1.000
_cell.angle_alpha   90.00
_cell.angle_beta   90.00
_cell.angle_gamma   90.00
#
_symmetry.space_group_name_H-M   'P 1'
#
loop_
_entity.id
_entity.type
_entity.pdbx_description
1 polymer ?
#
loop_
_entity_poly.entity_id
_entity_poly.type
_entity_poly.pdbx_seq_one_letter_code
_entity_poly.pdbx_strand_id
1 'polypeptide(L)'
;MGFLILTSYLWVGTVWAQSPEALLDRLSQSQSRSVSAGLIAQIWARWTGAAADAEQQKLMQIGVSQMNAARYPLAEKTFDALIALNPNFMEAWNKRATVRYVLGDFNGSQDDINEVLAREPRHFGALSGLGLINMQRGDLSNAIRAYEKVLQIDPFSQDARVLLPKLRKQVDKSNL
;
A
#
# COMPACT_ATOMS: atom_id res chain seq x y z
N MET A 1 -54.31 -0.99 -35.24
CA MET A 1 -52.87 -0.82 -35.51
C MET A 1 -52.25 -0.07 -34.37
N GLY A 2 -51.71 -0.79 -33.40
CA GLY A 2 -51.07 -0.17 -32.22
C GLY A 2 -49.54 -0.31 -32.38
N PHE A 3 -48.86 0.82 -32.42
CA PHE A 3 -47.40 0.91 -32.41
C PHE A 3 -46.88 0.74 -30.97
N LEU A 4 -46.24 -0.39 -30.69
CA LEU A 4 -45.44 -0.61 -29.50
C LEU A 4 -44.09 0.11 -29.68
N ILE A 5 -43.91 1.23 -28.98
CA ILE A 5 -42.61 1.90 -28.86
C ILE A 5 -41.81 1.14 -27.81
N LEU A 6 -40.88 0.29 -28.25
CA LEU A 6 -39.84 -0.31 -27.41
C LEU A 6 -38.82 0.77 -27.07
N THR A 7 -38.94 1.39 -25.91
CA THR A 7 -37.87 2.23 -25.33
C THR A 7 -36.78 1.33 -24.79
N SER A 8 -35.73 1.12 -25.60
CA SER A 8 -34.48 0.56 -25.12
C SER A 8 -33.83 1.53 -24.15
N TYR A 9 -33.94 1.26 -22.86
CA TYR A 9 -33.09 1.90 -21.85
C TYR A 9 -31.65 1.43 -22.08
N LEU A 10 -30.88 2.23 -22.79
CA LEU A 10 -29.43 2.14 -22.76
C LEU A 10 -28.99 2.37 -21.32
N TRP A 11 -28.69 1.30 -20.62
CA TRP A 11 -27.98 1.32 -19.36
C TRP A 11 -26.55 1.85 -19.63
N VAL A 12 -26.41 3.17 -19.67
CA VAL A 12 -25.10 3.81 -19.60
C VAL A 12 -24.61 3.55 -18.18
N GLY A 13 -23.95 2.41 -18.00
CA GLY A 13 -23.23 2.13 -16.79
C GLY A 13 -22.19 3.24 -16.62
N THR A 14 -22.52 4.24 -15.83
CA THR A 14 -21.54 5.18 -15.30
C THR A 14 -20.46 4.31 -14.65
N VAL A 15 -19.28 4.32 -15.25
CA VAL A 15 -18.07 3.76 -14.59
C VAL A 15 -17.83 4.67 -13.38
N TRP A 16 -18.53 4.37 -12.30
CA TRP A 16 -18.24 4.99 -11.01
C TRP A 16 -16.78 4.68 -10.73
N ALA A 17 -15.97 5.72 -10.56
CA ALA A 17 -14.60 5.55 -10.13
C ALA A 17 -14.64 4.70 -8.86
N GLN A 18 -14.23 3.42 -8.97
CA GLN A 18 -14.37 2.47 -7.86
C GLN A 18 -13.58 3.00 -6.67
N SER A 19 -14.19 3.00 -5.50
CA SER A 19 -13.51 3.42 -4.27
C SER A 19 -12.30 2.51 -3.99
N PRO A 20 -11.32 2.98 -3.21
CA PRO A 20 -10.20 2.14 -2.80
C PRO A 20 -10.67 0.81 -2.19
N GLU A 21 -11.73 0.82 -1.39
CA GLU A 21 -12.30 -0.36 -0.74
C GLU A 21 -12.79 -1.38 -1.77
N ALA A 22 -13.55 -0.93 -2.78
CA ALA A 22 -14.04 -1.80 -3.84
C ALA A 22 -12.89 -2.39 -4.69
N LEU A 23 -11.81 -1.63 -4.89
CA LEU A 23 -10.62 -2.13 -5.57
C LEU A 23 -9.87 -3.17 -4.71
N LEU A 24 -9.76 -2.96 -3.40
CA LEU A 24 -9.14 -3.91 -2.48
C LEU A 24 -9.95 -5.22 -2.40
N ASP A 25 -11.28 -5.14 -2.40
CA ASP A 25 -12.14 -6.33 -2.44
C ASP A 25 -11.92 -7.14 -3.72
N ARG A 26 -11.83 -6.48 -4.86
CA ARG A 26 -11.50 -7.11 -6.14
C ARG A 26 -10.09 -7.67 -6.17
N LEU A 27 -9.13 -6.99 -5.53
CA LEU A 27 -7.74 -7.44 -5.45
C LEU A 27 -7.66 -8.75 -4.67
N SER A 28 -8.37 -8.88 -3.54
CA SER A 28 -8.39 -10.09 -2.73
C SER A 28 -9.00 -11.31 -3.46
N GLN A 29 -9.84 -11.05 -4.47
CA GLN A 29 -10.49 -12.07 -5.30
C GLN A 29 -9.81 -12.25 -6.65
N SER A 30 -8.66 -11.61 -6.90
CA SER A 30 -7.97 -11.67 -8.18
C SER A 30 -7.56 -13.13 -8.53
N GLN A 31 -7.74 -13.50 -9.81
CA GLN A 31 -7.47 -14.85 -10.29
C GLN A 31 -6.16 -14.98 -11.07
N SER A 32 -5.46 -13.86 -11.28
CA SER A 32 -4.20 -13.86 -12.01
C SER A 32 -3.32 -12.68 -11.60
N ARG A 33 -2.00 -12.84 -11.81
CA ARG A 33 -1.02 -11.78 -11.54
C ARG A 33 -1.28 -10.51 -12.36
N SER A 34 -1.72 -10.65 -13.61
CA SER A 34 -1.98 -9.47 -14.47
C SER A 34 -3.18 -8.66 -13.98
N VAL A 35 -4.24 -9.32 -13.53
CA VAL A 35 -5.41 -8.67 -12.93
C VAL A 35 -5.02 -7.98 -11.63
N SER A 36 -4.28 -8.69 -10.75
CA SER A 36 -3.76 -8.13 -9.50
C SER A 36 -2.92 -6.87 -9.77
N ALA A 37 -1.96 -6.92 -10.68
CA ALA A 37 -1.10 -5.79 -11.02
C ALA A 37 -1.91 -4.57 -11.52
N GLY A 38 -2.93 -4.78 -12.34
CA GLY A 38 -3.81 -3.72 -12.82
C GLY A 38 -4.63 -3.07 -11.69
N LEU A 39 -5.10 -3.87 -10.73
CA LEU A 39 -5.83 -3.36 -9.55
C LEU A 39 -4.91 -2.60 -8.60
N ILE A 40 -3.70 -3.13 -8.35
CA ILE A 40 -2.67 -2.47 -7.53
C ILE A 40 -2.34 -1.09 -8.10
N ALA A 41 -2.12 -0.98 -9.42
CA ALA A 41 -1.85 0.31 -10.05
C ALA A 41 -3.00 1.32 -9.84
N GLN A 42 -4.26 0.87 -9.93
CA GLN A 42 -5.41 1.71 -9.66
C GLN A 42 -5.52 2.12 -8.20
N ILE A 43 -5.23 1.23 -7.25
CA ILE A 43 -5.24 1.53 -5.82
C ILE A 43 -4.17 2.58 -5.49
N TRP A 44 -2.93 2.37 -5.97
CA TRP A 44 -1.86 3.34 -5.78
C TRP A 44 -2.19 4.72 -6.37
N ALA A 45 -2.77 4.75 -7.57
CA ALA A 45 -3.19 6.02 -8.19
C ALA A 45 -4.20 6.79 -7.32
N ARG A 46 -5.09 6.08 -6.62
CA ARG A 46 -6.05 6.72 -5.70
C ARG A 46 -5.39 7.17 -4.40
N TRP A 47 -4.58 6.33 -3.79
CA TRP A 47 -3.89 6.68 -2.54
C TRP A 47 -2.92 7.86 -2.72
N THR A 48 -2.20 7.91 -3.86
CA THR A 48 -1.29 9.01 -4.18
C THR A 48 -2.00 10.24 -4.73
N GLY A 49 -3.13 10.06 -5.39
CA GLY A 49 -3.93 11.16 -5.95
C GLY A 49 -4.90 11.80 -4.95
N ALA A 50 -5.11 11.18 -3.79
CA ALA A 50 -5.99 11.71 -2.73
C ALA A 50 -5.46 13.01 -2.09
N ALA A 51 -4.22 13.35 -2.31
CA ALA A 51 -3.62 14.62 -1.96
C ALA A 51 -3.94 15.65 -3.05
N ALA A 52 -4.97 16.36 -2.89
CA ALA A 52 -5.67 17.00 -4.00
C ALA A 52 -5.09 18.31 -4.53
N ASP A 53 -4.12 18.97 -3.89
CA ASP A 53 -3.57 20.20 -4.42
C ASP A 53 -2.21 20.03 -5.12
N ALA A 54 -1.86 21.00 -5.96
CA ALA A 54 -0.66 20.97 -6.77
C ALA A 54 0.63 20.99 -5.93
N GLU A 55 0.61 21.60 -4.75
CA GLU A 55 1.76 21.68 -3.85
C GLU A 55 2.04 20.32 -3.22
N GLN A 56 1.02 19.64 -2.71
CA GLN A 56 1.14 18.30 -2.15
C GLN A 56 1.62 17.29 -3.20
N GLN A 57 1.07 17.36 -4.42
CA GLN A 57 1.52 16.52 -5.53
C GLN A 57 2.98 16.77 -5.88
N LYS A 58 3.42 18.04 -5.91
CA LYS A 58 4.81 18.42 -6.17
C LYS A 58 5.74 17.88 -5.07
N LEU A 59 5.38 18.03 -3.79
CA LEU A 59 6.19 17.49 -2.69
C LEU A 59 6.28 15.97 -2.75
N MET A 60 5.16 15.27 -3.05
CA MET A 60 5.18 13.81 -3.24
C MET A 60 6.14 13.41 -4.36
N GLN A 61 6.10 14.07 -5.52
CA GLN A 61 6.99 13.78 -6.64
C GLN A 61 8.46 14.05 -6.29
N ILE A 62 8.75 15.15 -5.60
CA ILE A 62 10.11 15.48 -5.14
C ILE A 62 10.61 14.39 -4.18
N GLY A 63 9.84 14.03 -3.16
CA GLY A 63 10.21 12.99 -2.19
C GLY A 63 10.48 11.65 -2.85
N VAL A 64 9.61 11.21 -3.76
CA VAL A 64 9.81 9.97 -4.54
C VAL A 64 11.06 10.04 -5.42
N SER A 65 11.30 11.18 -6.08
CA SER A 65 12.52 11.38 -6.88
C SER A 65 13.78 11.30 -6.02
N GLN A 66 13.75 11.88 -4.82
CA GLN A 66 14.87 11.80 -3.86
C GLN A 66 15.10 10.37 -3.36
N MET A 67 14.03 9.60 -3.09
CA MET A 67 14.13 8.17 -2.76
C MET A 67 14.80 7.40 -3.90
N ASN A 68 14.38 7.60 -5.14
CA ASN A 68 14.93 6.94 -6.31
C ASN A 68 16.41 7.28 -6.54
N ALA A 69 16.83 8.48 -6.14
CA ALA A 69 18.22 8.94 -6.16
C ALA A 69 19.01 8.54 -4.89
N ALA A 70 18.44 7.69 -4.02
CA ALA A 70 19.02 7.29 -2.73
C ALA A 70 19.36 8.46 -1.79
N ARG A 71 18.72 9.62 -1.98
CA ARG A 71 18.88 10.80 -1.13
C ARG A 71 17.91 10.75 0.05
N TYR A 72 17.96 9.67 0.82
CA TYR A 72 16.99 9.36 1.87
C TYR A 72 16.81 10.46 2.93
N PRO A 73 17.88 11.11 3.47
CA PRO A 73 17.69 12.21 4.44
C PRO A 73 16.95 13.42 3.87
N LEU A 74 17.05 13.67 2.55
CA LEU A 74 16.28 14.73 1.90
C LEU A 74 14.84 14.30 1.66
N ALA A 75 14.63 13.05 1.26
CA ALA A 75 13.31 12.48 1.09
C ALA A 75 12.51 12.53 2.39
N GLU A 76 13.12 12.17 3.53
CA GLU A 76 12.47 12.26 4.83
C GLU A 76 11.97 13.67 5.12
N LYS A 77 12.83 14.69 4.98
CA LYS A 77 12.45 16.11 5.18
C LYS A 77 11.32 16.55 4.24
N THR A 78 11.32 16.05 3.01
CA THR A 78 10.26 16.38 2.05
C THR A 78 8.93 15.76 2.48
N PHE A 79 8.93 14.52 2.96
CA PHE A 79 7.71 13.89 3.49
C PHE A 79 7.29 14.47 4.83
N ASP A 80 8.22 14.95 5.69
CA ASP A 80 7.89 15.74 6.89
C ASP A 80 7.10 16.98 6.53
N ALA A 81 7.57 17.75 5.53
CA ALA A 81 6.88 18.93 5.05
C ALA A 81 5.49 18.60 4.48
N LEU A 82 5.38 17.50 3.72
CA LEU A 82 4.12 17.05 3.15
C LEU A 82 3.12 16.62 4.24
N ILE A 83 3.58 15.91 5.26
CA ILE A 83 2.75 15.50 6.41
C ILE A 83 2.32 16.72 7.23
N ALA A 84 3.21 17.70 7.43
CA ALA A 84 2.87 18.95 8.13
C ALA A 84 1.80 19.76 7.35
N LEU A 85 1.88 19.76 6.02
CA LEU A 85 0.90 20.40 5.13
C LEU A 85 -0.45 19.68 5.14
N ASN A 86 -0.43 18.35 5.08
CA ASN A 86 -1.63 17.51 5.08
C ASN A 86 -1.41 16.23 5.91
N PRO A 87 -1.71 16.25 7.22
CA PRO A 87 -1.59 15.08 8.08
C PRO A 87 -2.49 13.90 7.67
N ASN A 88 -3.52 14.15 6.88
CA ASN A 88 -4.43 13.11 6.38
C ASN A 88 -3.94 12.44 5.09
N PHE A 89 -2.84 12.95 4.52
CA PHE A 89 -2.27 12.33 3.32
C PHE A 89 -1.51 11.05 3.69
N MET A 90 -2.24 9.96 3.79
CA MET A 90 -1.77 8.65 4.24
C MET A 90 -0.49 8.20 3.52
N GLU A 91 -0.40 8.42 2.21
CA GLU A 91 0.74 7.95 1.42
C GLU A 91 2.05 8.68 1.74
N ALA A 92 1.98 9.91 2.27
CA ALA A 92 3.17 10.61 2.76
C ALA A 92 3.79 9.90 3.96
N TRP A 93 2.96 9.44 4.90
CA TRP A 93 3.39 8.60 6.02
C TRP A 93 4.00 7.27 5.53
N ASN A 94 3.36 6.60 4.59
CA ASN A 94 3.87 5.35 4.02
C ASN A 94 5.23 5.51 3.33
N LYS A 95 5.43 6.60 2.59
CA LYS A 95 6.73 6.90 1.96
C LYS A 95 7.79 7.25 3.01
N ARG A 96 7.46 8.05 4.04
CA ARG A 96 8.39 8.35 5.11
C ARG A 96 8.77 7.11 5.89
N ALA A 97 7.83 6.21 6.18
CA ALA A 97 8.10 4.92 6.80
C ALA A 97 9.15 4.12 6.00
N THR A 98 9.00 4.07 4.67
CA THR A 98 9.97 3.39 3.80
C THR A 98 11.35 4.03 3.90
N VAL A 99 11.43 5.36 3.89
CA VAL A 99 12.70 6.11 4.02
C VAL A 99 13.35 5.82 5.38
N ARG A 100 12.60 5.92 6.47
CA ARG A 100 13.07 5.65 7.84
C ARG A 100 13.57 4.22 8.00
N TYR A 101 12.88 3.24 7.41
CA TYR A 101 13.35 1.86 7.39
C TYR A 101 14.73 1.74 6.74
N VAL A 102 14.94 2.38 5.58
CA VAL A 102 16.24 2.37 4.88
C VAL A 102 17.33 3.09 5.68
N LEU A 103 16.99 4.13 6.41
CA LEU A 103 17.90 4.86 7.30
C LEU A 103 18.20 4.11 8.61
N GLY A 104 17.52 2.99 8.88
CA GLY A 104 17.67 2.19 10.10
C GLY A 104 16.83 2.70 11.29
N ASP A 105 16.03 3.74 11.11
CA ASP A 105 15.06 4.18 12.11
C ASP A 105 13.79 3.29 12.07
N PHE A 106 13.93 2.09 12.61
CA PHE A 106 12.82 1.12 12.64
C PHE A 106 11.67 1.54 13.56
N ASN A 107 11.94 2.36 14.58
CA ASN A 107 10.90 2.85 15.48
C ASN A 107 10.06 3.93 14.79
N GLY A 108 10.69 4.95 14.24
CA GLY A 108 9.98 5.97 13.47
C GLY A 108 9.26 5.41 12.26
N SER A 109 9.85 4.39 11.59
CA SER A 109 9.16 3.67 10.50
C SER A 109 7.90 2.95 10.99
N GLN A 110 7.96 2.29 12.16
CA GLN A 110 6.81 1.62 12.77
C GLN A 110 5.69 2.61 13.13
N ASP A 111 6.05 3.77 13.71
CA ASP A 111 5.08 4.79 14.07
C ASP A 111 4.34 5.31 12.83
N ASP A 112 5.05 5.58 11.76
CA ASP A 112 4.46 5.99 10.48
C ASP A 112 3.55 4.90 9.88
N ILE A 113 3.95 3.63 9.95
CA ILE A 113 3.13 2.50 9.51
C ILE A 113 1.85 2.41 10.34
N ASN A 114 1.91 2.64 11.65
CA ASN A 114 0.74 2.64 12.52
C ASN A 114 -0.27 3.72 12.10
N GLU A 115 0.20 4.92 11.73
CA GLU A 115 -0.62 6.00 11.19
C GLU A 115 -1.32 5.60 9.87
N VAL A 116 -0.61 4.88 9.00
CA VAL A 116 -1.18 4.36 7.75
C VAL A 116 -2.24 3.31 8.04
N LEU A 117 -1.93 2.31 8.87
CA LEU A 117 -2.83 1.19 9.15
C LEU A 117 -4.04 1.58 10.00
N ALA A 118 -3.96 2.68 10.76
CA ALA A 118 -5.11 3.25 11.45
C ALA A 118 -6.15 3.83 10.47
N ARG A 119 -5.72 4.34 9.31
CA ARG A 119 -6.57 4.92 8.26
C ARG A 119 -7.03 3.87 7.26
N GLU A 120 -6.14 2.96 6.87
CA GLU A 120 -6.42 1.87 5.93
C GLU A 120 -5.77 0.56 6.45
N PRO A 121 -6.53 -0.25 7.19
CA PRO A 121 -6.02 -1.52 7.73
C PRO A 121 -5.58 -2.53 6.66
N ARG A 122 -6.03 -2.34 5.41
CA ARG A 122 -5.68 -3.17 4.25
C ARG A 122 -4.60 -2.54 3.37
N HIS A 123 -3.85 -1.58 3.90
CA HIS A 123 -2.75 -0.97 3.14
C HIS A 123 -1.59 -1.97 3.00
N PHE A 124 -1.59 -2.72 1.91
CA PHE A 124 -0.64 -3.84 1.69
C PHE A 124 0.83 -3.40 1.68
N GLY A 125 1.15 -2.16 1.25
CA GLY A 125 2.50 -1.62 1.34
C GLY A 125 2.95 -1.40 2.79
N ALA A 126 2.10 -0.84 3.64
CA ALA A 126 2.39 -0.66 5.06
C ALA A 126 2.50 -2.01 5.80
N LEU A 127 1.62 -2.97 5.50
CA LEU A 127 1.73 -4.33 6.04
C LEU A 127 3.03 -5.03 5.63
N SER A 128 3.47 -4.86 4.38
CA SER A 128 4.79 -5.37 3.94
C SER A 128 5.94 -4.71 4.69
N GLY A 129 5.88 -3.38 4.90
CA GLY A 129 6.85 -2.64 5.71
C GLY A 129 6.89 -3.14 7.16
N LEU A 130 5.71 -3.40 7.76
CA LEU A 130 5.60 -4.00 9.09
C LEU A 130 6.27 -5.38 9.15
N GLY A 131 6.08 -6.19 8.12
CA GLY A 131 6.75 -7.48 7.98
C GLY A 131 8.27 -7.34 7.96
N LEU A 132 8.80 -6.38 7.18
CA LEU A 132 10.24 -6.11 7.11
C LEU A 132 10.82 -5.65 8.46
N ILE A 133 10.15 -4.73 9.16
CA ILE A 133 10.59 -4.25 10.49
C ILE A 133 10.65 -5.41 11.48
N ASN A 134 9.61 -6.25 11.52
CA ASN A 134 9.57 -7.40 12.42
C ASN A 134 10.68 -8.42 12.10
N MET A 135 11.00 -8.63 10.83
CA MET A 135 12.15 -9.45 10.43
C MET A 135 13.46 -8.88 10.97
N GLN A 136 13.68 -7.57 10.85
CA GLN A 136 14.90 -6.92 11.37
C GLN A 136 15.03 -7.03 12.90
N ARG A 137 13.90 -7.04 13.60
CA ARG A 137 13.85 -7.21 15.06
C ARG A 137 13.94 -8.69 15.51
N GLY A 138 13.96 -9.64 14.57
CA GLY A 138 13.92 -11.06 14.87
C GLY A 138 12.54 -11.57 15.30
N ASP A 139 11.50 -10.75 15.26
CA ASP A 139 10.13 -11.15 15.57
C ASP A 139 9.48 -11.83 14.36
N LEU A 140 9.92 -13.06 14.11
CA LEU A 140 9.47 -13.83 12.95
C LEU A 140 7.98 -14.12 13.00
N SER A 141 7.39 -14.26 14.19
CA SER A 141 5.95 -14.52 14.34
C SER A 141 5.10 -13.35 13.88
N ASN A 142 5.48 -12.13 14.24
CA ASN A 142 4.80 -10.91 13.77
C ASN A 142 5.08 -10.65 12.29
N ALA A 143 6.27 -10.95 11.79
CA ALA A 143 6.58 -10.87 10.37
C ALA A 143 5.69 -11.81 9.53
N ILE A 144 5.52 -13.07 9.98
CA ILE A 144 4.62 -14.05 9.34
C ILE A 144 3.19 -13.50 9.30
N ARG A 145 2.65 -13.02 10.44
CA ARG A 145 1.29 -12.46 10.49
C ARG A 145 1.11 -11.27 9.54
N ALA A 146 2.10 -10.42 9.41
CA ALA A 146 2.03 -9.27 8.49
C ALA A 146 1.96 -9.74 7.03
N TYR A 147 2.82 -10.66 6.60
CA TYR A 147 2.79 -11.18 5.24
C TYR A 147 1.57 -12.06 4.93
N GLU A 148 1.02 -12.77 5.91
CA GLU A 148 -0.27 -13.46 5.76
C GLU A 148 -1.41 -12.48 5.45
N LYS A 149 -1.46 -11.34 6.15
CA LYS A 149 -2.41 -10.26 5.82
C LYS A 149 -2.20 -9.69 4.42
N VAL A 150 -0.94 -9.51 4.00
CA VAL A 150 -0.64 -9.08 2.63
C VAL A 150 -1.23 -10.07 1.62
N LEU A 151 -1.06 -11.38 1.81
CA LEU A 151 -1.62 -12.40 0.90
C LEU A 151 -3.14 -12.49 0.92
N GLN A 152 -3.79 -12.14 2.03
CA GLN A 152 -5.26 -12.01 2.07
C GLN A 152 -5.77 -10.86 1.21
N ILE A 153 -4.97 -9.78 1.07
CA ILE A 153 -5.32 -8.59 0.28
C ILE A 153 -4.89 -8.76 -1.18
N ASP A 154 -3.66 -9.20 -1.40
CA ASP A 154 -3.09 -9.50 -2.72
C ASP A 154 -2.54 -10.94 -2.75
N PRO A 155 -3.33 -11.92 -3.23
CA PRO A 155 -2.89 -13.30 -3.34
C PRO A 155 -1.68 -13.51 -4.26
N PHE A 156 -1.34 -12.52 -5.09
CA PHE A 156 -0.22 -12.54 -6.03
C PHE A 156 0.98 -11.70 -5.58
N SER A 157 0.97 -11.14 -4.35
CA SER A 157 2.11 -10.43 -3.79
C SER A 157 3.38 -11.27 -3.86
N GLN A 158 4.34 -10.81 -4.66
CA GLN A 158 5.56 -11.56 -4.91
C GLN A 158 6.41 -11.68 -3.64
N ASP A 159 6.55 -10.57 -2.92
CA ASP A 159 7.40 -10.52 -1.71
C ASP A 159 6.84 -11.43 -0.62
N ALA A 160 5.54 -11.35 -0.36
CA ALA A 160 4.89 -12.20 0.65
C ALA A 160 4.97 -13.69 0.28
N ARG A 161 4.77 -14.04 -0.99
CA ARG A 161 4.87 -15.44 -1.49
C ARG A 161 6.29 -16.01 -1.38
N VAL A 162 7.31 -15.17 -1.49
CA VAL A 162 8.72 -15.59 -1.37
C VAL A 162 9.18 -15.63 0.08
N LEU A 163 8.79 -14.64 0.89
CA LEU A 163 9.27 -14.49 2.26
C LEU A 163 8.55 -15.41 3.24
N LEU A 164 7.24 -15.57 3.12
CA LEU A 164 6.45 -16.34 4.09
C LEU A 164 6.90 -17.79 4.26
N PRO A 165 7.19 -18.58 3.21
CA PRO A 165 7.70 -19.94 3.38
C PRO A 165 9.08 -19.98 4.05
N LYS A 166 9.94 -18.98 3.78
CA LYS A 166 11.28 -18.88 4.39
C LYS A 166 11.17 -18.59 5.89
N LEU A 167 10.31 -17.66 6.29
CA LEU A 167 10.08 -17.30 7.67
C LEU A 167 9.54 -18.49 8.47
N ARG A 168 8.55 -19.20 7.95
CA ARG A 168 7.99 -20.40 8.58
C ARG A 168 9.06 -21.47 8.80
N LYS A 169 9.87 -21.74 7.77
CA LYS A 169 10.99 -22.70 7.88
C LYS A 169 12.02 -22.28 8.93
N GLN A 170 12.25 -20.98 9.11
CA GLN A 170 13.19 -20.48 10.12
C GLN A 170 12.62 -20.65 11.53
N VAL A 171 11.35 -20.39 11.75
CA VAL A 171 10.67 -20.64 13.05
C VAL A 171 10.69 -22.12 13.39
N ASP A 172 10.37 -23.02 12.45
CA ASP A 172 10.40 -24.46 12.67
C ASP A 172 11.78 -24.95 13.13
N LYS A 173 12.86 -24.38 12.55
CA LYS A 173 14.24 -24.74 12.95
C LYS A 173 14.65 -24.20 14.32
N SER A 174 14.06 -23.08 14.77
CA SER A 174 14.36 -22.52 16.10
C SER A 174 13.65 -23.24 17.24
N ASN A 175 12.68 -24.09 16.92
CA ASN A 175 11.88 -24.87 17.87
C ASN A 175 12.37 -26.32 18.03
N LEU A 176 13.47 -26.70 17.33
CA LEU A 176 14.15 -28.00 17.42
C LEU A 176 15.42 -27.91 18.26
#